data_e0e08ee5b11a293cd7d9f5e7de1fa5c0
#
_entry.id   e0e08ee5b11a293cd7d9f5e7de1fa5c0
#
_cell.length_a   1.000
_cell.length_b   1.000
_cell.length_c   1.000
_cell.angle_alpha   90.00
_cell.angle_beta   90.00
_cell.angle_gamma   90.00
#
_symmetry.space_group_name_H-M   'P 1'
#
loop_
_entity.id
_entity.type
_entity.pdbx_description
1 polymer ?
#
loop_
_entity_poly.entity_id
_entity_poly.type
_entity_poly.pdbx_seq_one_letter_code
_entity_poly.pdbx_strand_id
1 'polypeptide(L)'
;MGSVVKETDEPLTPAGRLFLRPEMNQVIHCAIGLKNPIDPVSIKTVVLNSLMLKHPRFSSLMIRDSSGREHWRRTHINLDDHLIIHHNPIKEGDLLDDKDHESAVNHFLADMTISSGLSYDKPLWEIHLLLVHNCLVFRIHHALGDGVSLMSMLLACCRRIDGEEGLPRIPSFENKKSNSSSCGCGGSWWKLYLYYLSVLWGFVKMGLLSLVFVVEFVLRALWVRDRETVISGGEGVELWPRKLATARFSIQDMKVVKKAVPNAVRFCFIYF
;
A
#
# COMPACT_ATOMS: atom_id res chain seq x y z
N MET A 1 -31.36 2.22 0.96
CA MET A 1 -32.09 1.00 0.53
C MET A 1 -31.07 -0.08 0.27
N GLY A 2 -31.01 -1.17 1.06
CA GLY A 2 -30.00 -2.24 0.88
C GLY A 2 -30.32 -3.06 -0.38
N SER A 3 -29.25 -3.48 -1.10
CA SER A 3 -29.41 -4.36 -2.26
C SER A 3 -29.61 -5.82 -1.84
N VAL A 4 -30.39 -6.58 -2.62
CA VAL A 4 -30.47 -8.04 -2.39
C VAL A 4 -29.13 -8.67 -2.75
N VAL A 5 -28.56 -9.47 -1.84
CA VAL A 5 -27.31 -10.20 -2.04
C VAL A 5 -27.55 -11.32 -3.05
N LYS A 6 -26.68 -11.44 -4.07
CA LYS A 6 -26.67 -12.56 -4.99
C LYS A 6 -25.68 -13.61 -4.52
N GLU A 7 -25.89 -14.86 -4.88
CA GLU A 7 -24.99 -15.99 -4.54
C GLU A 7 -23.53 -15.78 -5.04
N THR A 8 -23.36 -14.98 -6.08
CA THR A 8 -22.06 -14.64 -6.67
C THR A 8 -21.36 -13.45 -5.99
N ASP A 9 -22.01 -12.78 -5.03
CA ASP A 9 -21.44 -11.63 -4.35
C ASP A 9 -20.41 -12.10 -3.29
N GLU A 10 -19.18 -11.59 -3.37
CA GLU A 10 -18.14 -11.93 -2.40
C GLU A 10 -18.20 -10.98 -1.18
N PRO A 11 -18.20 -11.49 0.07
CA PRO A 11 -18.14 -10.63 1.24
C PRO A 11 -16.79 -9.92 1.33
N LEU A 12 -16.78 -8.67 1.78
CA LEU A 12 -15.53 -7.96 2.06
C LEU A 12 -14.81 -8.58 3.25
N THR A 13 -13.48 -8.55 3.19
CA THR A 13 -12.65 -8.92 4.33
C THR A 13 -12.84 -7.94 5.50
N PRO A 14 -12.61 -8.35 6.75
CA PRO A 14 -12.69 -7.45 7.91
C PRO A 14 -11.83 -6.20 7.75
N ALA A 15 -10.60 -6.33 7.22
CA ALA A 15 -9.73 -5.21 6.93
C ALA A 15 -10.30 -4.28 5.84
N GLY A 16 -10.86 -4.85 4.76
CA GLY A 16 -11.51 -4.07 3.70
C GLY A 16 -12.68 -3.24 4.23
N ARG A 17 -13.50 -3.80 5.15
CA ARG A 17 -14.60 -3.07 5.80
C ARG A 17 -14.13 -1.93 6.68
N LEU A 18 -12.98 -2.11 7.35
CA LEU A 18 -12.39 -1.05 8.19
C LEU A 18 -12.11 0.20 7.35
N PHE A 19 -11.53 0.03 6.17
CA PHE A 19 -11.20 1.13 5.27
C PHE A 19 -12.41 1.79 4.59
N LEU A 20 -13.61 1.24 4.70
CA LEU A 20 -14.85 1.85 4.20
C LEU A 20 -15.58 2.68 5.26
N ARG A 21 -15.09 2.71 6.50
CA ARG A 21 -15.62 3.59 7.53
C ARG A 21 -15.22 5.03 7.24
N PRO A 22 -16.09 6.02 7.50
CA PRO A 22 -15.78 7.43 7.23
C PRO A 22 -14.46 7.90 7.84
N GLU A 23 -14.13 7.42 9.06
CA GLU A 23 -12.94 7.79 9.82
C GLU A 23 -11.65 7.16 9.24
N MET A 24 -11.81 6.07 8.48
CA MET A 24 -10.70 5.29 7.92
C MET A 24 -10.76 5.21 6.40
N ASN A 25 -11.59 6.05 5.77
CA ASN A 25 -11.78 6.07 4.32
C ASN A 25 -10.52 6.58 3.62
N GLN A 26 -9.67 5.66 3.20
CA GLN A 26 -8.36 5.97 2.64
C GLN A 26 -8.27 5.57 1.17
N VAL A 27 -7.80 6.52 0.35
CA VAL A 27 -7.44 6.31 -1.05
C VAL A 27 -5.93 6.36 -1.18
N ILE A 28 -5.35 5.30 -1.73
CA ILE A 28 -3.93 5.21 -2.03
C ILE A 28 -3.67 5.94 -3.34
N HIS A 29 -2.71 6.87 -3.34
CA HIS A 29 -2.23 7.57 -4.52
C HIS A 29 -0.84 7.08 -4.88
N CYS A 30 -0.63 6.69 -6.14
CA CYS A 30 0.67 6.26 -6.64
C CYS A 30 0.96 7.00 -7.95
N ALA A 31 2.00 7.83 -7.97
CA ALA A 31 2.43 8.54 -9.16
C ALA A 31 3.62 7.81 -9.81
N ILE A 32 3.56 7.59 -11.12
CA ILE A 32 4.59 6.91 -11.91
C ILE A 32 4.96 7.79 -13.09
N GLY A 33 6.16 8.37 -13.06
CA GLY A 33 6.73 9.08 -14.20
C GLY A 33 7.20 8.11 -15.29
N LEU A 34 6.88 8.43 -16.54
CA LEU A 34 7.28 7.66 -17.70
C LEU A 34 8.37 8.38 -18.48
N LYS A 35 9.28 7.61 -19.08
CA LYS A 35 10.33 8.17 -19.97
C LYS A 35 9.79 8.56 -21.33
N ASN A 36 8.84 7.77 -21.84
CA ASN A 36 8.24 7.99 -23.15
C ASN A 36 6.92 8.77 -23.00
N PRO A 37 6.54 9.60 -23.99
CA PRO A 37 5.27 10.29 -23.98
C PRO A 37 4.09 9.33 -23.80
N ILE A 38 3.12 9.76 -22.99
CA ILE A 38 1.91 8.98 -22.74
C ILE A 38 0.99 9.04 -23.94
N ASP A 39 0.71 7.87 -24.53
CA ASP A 39 -0.37 7.69 -25.49
C ASP A 39 -1.60 7.09 -24.79
N PRO A 40 -2.71 7.84 -24.66
CA PRO A 40 -3.91 7.36 -23.98
C PRO A 40 -4.49 6.08 -24.56
N VAL A 41 -4.40 5.89 -25.89
CA VAL A 41 -4.92 4.71 -26.56
C VAL A 41 -4.12 3.47 -26.21
N SER A 42 -2.79 3.59 -26.20
CA SER A 42 -1.89 2.52 -25.77
C SER A 42 -2.12 2.16 -24.31
N ILE A 43 -2.25 3.15 -23.42
CA ILE A 43 -2.53 2.92 -22.00
C ILE A 43 -3.88 2.21 -21.82
N LYS A 44 -4.93 2.64 -22.52
CA LYS A 44 -6.24 1.99 -22.47
C LYS A 44 -6.14 0.51 -22.88
N THR A 45 -5.38 0.22 -23.94
CA THR A 45 -5.15 -1.15 -24.41
C THR A 45 -4.38 -1.99 -23.39
N VAL A 46 -3.34 -1.43 -22.77
CA VAL A 46 -2.55 -2.10 -21.72
C VAL A 46 -3.43 -2.42 -20.52
N VAL A 47 -4.24 -1.46 -20.05
CA VAL A 47 -5.13 -1.65 -18.91
C VAL A 47 -6.18 -2.72 -19.21
N LEU A 48 -6.79 -2.70 -20.41
CA LEU A 48 -7.77 -3.72 -20.86
C LEU A 48 -7.22 -5.14 -20.76
N ASN A 49 -5.97 -5.33 -21.15
CA ASN A 49 -5.33 -6.64 -21.19
C ASN A 49 -4.62 -7.00 -19.86
N SER A 50 -4.66 -6.11 -18.87
CA SER A 50 -3.91 -6.26 -17.62
C SER A 50 -4.51 -7.32 -16.70
N LEU A 51 -3.66 -7.85 -15.82
CA LEU A 51 -4.09 -8.71 -14.73
C LEU A 51 -4.96 -7.97 -13.70
N MET A 52 -4.86 -6.65 -13.64
CA MET A 52 -5.68 -5.82 -12.77
C MET A 52 -7.18 -6.02 -13.06
N LEU A 53 -7.59 -5.93 -14.31
CA LEU A 53 -9.00 -6.12 -14.68
C LEU A 53 -9.49 -7.57 -14.58
N LYS A 54 -8.57 -8.53 -14.62
CA LYS A 54 -8.89 -9.96 -14.38
C LYS A 54 -9.13 -10.24 -12.91
N HIS A 55 -8.57 -9.41 -12.01
CA HIS A 55 -8.73 -9.59 -10.58
C HIS A 55 -10.16 -9.23 -10.12
N PRO A 56 -10.86 -10.11 -9.37
CA PRO A 56 -12.27 -9.94 -8.99
C PRO A 56 -12.59 -8.57 -8.40
N ARG A 57 -11.83 -8.09 -7.44
CA ARG A 57 -12.11 -6.85 -6.70
C ARG A 57 -12.03 -5.60 -7.59
N PHE A 58 -11.11 -5.58 -8.58
CA PHE A 58 -10.97 -4.43 -9.50
C PHE A 58 -12.05 -4.36 -10.56
N SER A 59 -12.81 -5.44 -10.72
CA SER A 59 -13.94 -5.53 -11.64
C SER A 59 -15.27 -5.71 -10.90
N SER A 60 -15.37 -5.20 -9.67
CA SER A 60 -16.58 -5.30 -8.84
C SER A 60 -16.96 -3.97 -8.24
N LEU A 61 -18.29 -3.76 -8.12
CA LEU A 61 -18.86 -2.68 -7.32
C LEU A 61 -18.88 -3.07 -5.83
N MET A 62 -18.68 -2.10 -4.97
CA MET A 62 -18.99 -2.25 -3.55
C MET A 62 -20.48 -1.98 -3.33
N ILE A 63 -21.18 -2.99 -2.83
CA ILE A 63 -22.61 -2.90 -2.50
C ILE A 63 -22.83 -3.17 -1.02
N ARG A 64 -23.94 -2.67 -0.47
CA ARG A 64 -24.39 -2.99 0.89
C ARG A 64 -25.67 -3.79 0.84
N ASP A 65 -25.72 -4.87 1.62
CA ASP A 65 -26.92 -5.67 1.79
C ASP A 65 -27.96 -4.98 2.67
N SER A 66 -29.12 -5.62 2.88
CA SER A 66 -30.18 -5.12 3.75
C SER A 66 -29.78 -5.02 5.23
N SER A 67 -28.74 -5.74 5.65
CA SER A 67 -28.17 -5.69 7.00
C SER A 67 -27.00 -4.69 7.11
N GLY A 68 -26.70 -3.94 6.02
CA GLY A 68 -25.62 -2.96 5.96
C GLY A 68 -24.23 -3.56 5.77
N ARG A 69 -24.11 -4.88 5.49
CA ARG A 69 -22.82 -5.53 5.26
C ARG A 69 -22.36 -5.31 3.82
N GLU A 70 -21.07 -5.08 3.64
CA GLU A 70 -20.46 -4.79 2.34
C GLU A 70 -20.07 -6.09 1.62
N HIS A 71 -20.33 -6.07 0.30
CA HIS A 71 -20.04 -7.16 -0.63
C HIS A 71 -19.45 -6.60 -1.94
N TRP A 72 -18.63 -7.41 -2.59
CA TRP A 72 -18.15 -7.16 -3.95
C TRP A 72 -19.07 -7.84 -4.96
N ARG A 73 -19.67 -7.05 -5.87
CA ARG A 73 -20.51 -7.54 -6.96
C ARG A 73 -19.81 -7.31 -8.29
N ARG A 74 -19.58 -8.38 -9.04
CA ARG A 74 -19.03 -8.28 -10.39
C ARG A 74 -19.87 -7.36 -11.28
N THR A 75 -19.18 -6.50 -12.03
CA THR A 75 -19.81 -5.56 -12.97
C THR A 75 -19.02 -5.48 -14.27
N HIS A 76 -19.68 -4.98 -15.30
CA HIS A 76 -19.00 -4.59 -16.52
C HIS A 76 -18.26 -3.27 -16.32
N ILE A 77 -17.00 -3.20 -16.73
CA ILE A 77 -16.18 -2.00 -16.59
C ILE A 77 -16.22 -1.20 -17.88
N ASN A 78 -16.61 0.07 -17.78
CA ASN A 78 -16.35 1.05 -18.80
C ASN A 78 -15.04 1.78 -18.46
N LEU A 79 -13.97 1.56 -19.22
CA LEU A 79 -12.67 2.17 -18.93
C LEU A 79 -12.67 3.70 -19.08
N ASP A 80 -13.58 4.27 -19.86
CA ASP A 80 -13.64 5.72 -20.03
C ASP A 80 -14.07 6.44 -18.74
N ASP A 81 -14.75 5.73 -17.82
CA ASP A 81 -15.10 6.24 -16.50
C ASP A 81 -13.92 6.15 -15.51
N HIS A 82 -12.89 5.39 -15.84
CA HIS A 82 -11.73 5.12 -14.99
C HIS A 82 -10.43 5.79 -15.46
N LEU A 83 -10.33 6.12 -16.76
CA LEU A 83 -9.16 6.78 -17.34
C LEU A 83 -9.47 8.26 -17.53
N ILE A 84 -8.90 9.10 -16.67
CA ILE A 84 -9.12 10.54 -16.66
C ILE A 84 -7.91 11.22 -17.30
N ILE A 85 -8.12 11.86 -18.46
CA ILE A 85 -7.04 12.45 -19.25
C ILE A 85 -6.94 13.95 -18.97
N HIS A 86 -5.77 14.38 -18.51
CA HIS A 86 -5.44 15.79 -18.29
C HIS A 86 -4.55 16.30 -19.41
N HIS A 87 -5.12 17.13 -20.29
CA HIS A 87 -4.40 17.72 -21.42
C HIS A 87 -3.66 18.99 -21.04
N ASN A 88 -4.12 19.71 -20.03
CA ASN A 88 -3.55 20.97 -19.61
C ASN A 88 -2.43 20.78 -18.58
N PRO A 89 -1.39 21.65 -18.58
CA PRO A 89 -0.41 21.65 -17.52
C PRO A 89 -1.08 22.00 -16.18
N ILE A 90 -0.61 21.36 -15.12
CA ILE A 90 -1.01 21.71 -13.76
C ILE A 90 -0.30 23.03 -13.45
N LYS A 91 -1.09 24.06 -13.17
CA LYS A 91 -0.54 25.40 -12.96
C LYS A 91 0.13 25.51 -11.60
N GLU A 92 1.44 25.63 -11.60
CA GLU A 92 2.19 26.29 -10.54
C GLU A 92 3.37 27.02 -11.22
N GLY A 93 3.17 28.32 -11.55
CA GLY A 93 4.20 29.20 -12.11
C GLY A 93 4.46 29.07 -13.63
N ASP A 94 5.12 30.08 -14.18
CA ASP A 94 5.36 30.24 -15.63
C ASP A 94 6.67 29.60 -16.15
N LEU A 95 7.37 28.77 -15.38
CA LEU A 95 8.68 28.25 -15.73
C LEU A 95 8.70 26.71 -15.79
N LEU A 96 8.94 26.19 -16.98
CA LEU A 96 9.12 24.75 -17.29
C LEU A 96 10.58 24.33 -17.05
N ASP A 97 11.03 24.27 -15.82
CA ASP A 97 12.25 23.60 -15.45
C ASP A 97 11.93 22.15 -14.97
N ASP A 98 12.85 21.22 -15.10
CA ASP A 98 12.65 19.80 -14.75
C ASP A 98 12.22 19.61 -13.28
N LYS A 99 12.55 20.59 -12.43
CA LYS A 99 12.06 20.69 -11.04
C LYS A 99 10.58 21.03 -10.95
N ASP A 100 10.04 21.74 -11.93
CA ASP A 100 8.65 22.20 -11.93
C ASP A 100 7.67 21.07 -12.23
N HIS A 101 8.05 20.07 -13.04
CA HIS A 101 7.20 18.90 -13.31
C HIS A 101 6.94 18.08 -12.05
N GLU A 102 7.95 17.87 -11.20
CA GLU A 102 7.80 17.12 -9.95
C GLU A 102 6.96 17.92 -8.94
N SER A 103 7.19 19.22 -8.83
CA SER A 103 6.40 20.13 -7.99
C SER A 103 4.94 20.16 -8.43
N ALA A 104 4.68 20.29 -9.73
CA ALA A 104 3.32 20.28 -10.27
C ALA A 104 2.58 18.95 -9.99
N VAL A 105 3.24 17.81 -10.15
CA VAL A 105 2.66 16.51 -9.81
C VAL A 105 2.40 16.40 -8.30
N ASN A 106 3.31 16.89 -7.45
CA ASN A 106 3.14 16.91 -6.01
C ASN A 106 1.94 17.79 -5.59
N HIS A 107 1.77 18.94 -6.23
CA HIS A 107 0.62 19.82 -6.00
C HIS A 107 -0.69 19.12 -6.39
N PHE A 108 -0.72 18.52 -7.57
CA PHE A 108 -1.87 17.74 -8.04
C PHE A 108 -2.24 16.60 -7.08
N LEU A 109 -1.25 15.86 -6.58
CA LEU A 109 -1.47 14.82 -5.59
C LEU A 109 -1.99 15.38 -4.27
N ALA A 110 -1.46 16.51 -3.80
CA ALA A 110 -1.91 17.16 -2.59
C ALA A 110 -3.38 17.60 -2.70
N ASP A 111 -3.76 18.23 -3.81
CA ASP A 111 -5.13 18.64 -4.08
C ASP A 111 -6.09 17.45 -4.17
N MET A 112 -5.65 16.37 -4.81
CA MET A 112 -6.43 15.13 -4.88
C MET A 112 -6.72 14.50 -3.52
N THR A 113 -5.84 14.67 -2.53
CA THR A 113 -6.07 14.11 -1.18
C THR A 113 -7.16 14.85 -0.41
N ILE A 114 -7.45 16.09 -0.79
CA ILE A 114 -8.46 16.96 -0.15
C ILE A 114 -9.76 16.95 -0.97
N SER A 115 -9.65 16.76 -2.29
CA SER A 115 -10.78 16.73 -3.20
C SER A 115 -11.66 15.50 -3.00
N SER A 116 -12.70 15.33 -3.79
CA SER A 116 -13.68 14.25 -3.69
C SER A 116 -13.06 12.85 -3.55
N GLY A 117 -13.68 12.02 -2.72
CA GLY A 117 -13.43 10.58 -2.69
C GLY A 117 -13.74 9.90 -4.01
N LEU A 118 -13.44 8.60 -4.10
CA LEU A 118 -13.85 7.79 -5.26
C LEU A 118 -15.36 7.55 -5.23
N SER A 119 -16.00 7.59 -6.41
CA SER A 119 -17.43 7.25 -6.53
C SER A 119 -17.66 5.76 -6.27
N TYR A 120 -18.74 5.46 -5.54
CA TYR A 120 -19.19 4.08 -5.28
C TYR A 120 -20.04 3.49 -6.44
N ASP A 121 -20.36 4.28 -7.46
CA ASP A 121 -21.15 3.83 -8.63
C ASP A 121 -20.31 3.04 -9.63
N LYS A 122 -19.01 3.00 -9.43
CA LYS A 122 -18.03 2.25 -10.23
C LYS A 122 -17.01 1.55 -9.33
N PRO A 123 -16.23 0.59 -9.84
CA PRO A 123 -15.11 0.01 -9.09
C PRO A 123 -14.20 1.08 -8.50
N LEU A 124 -13.73 0.87 -7.27
CA LEU A 124 -13.09 1.88 -6.43
C LEU A 124 -11.63 2.17 -6.83
N TRP A 125 -11.40 2.51 -8.09
CA TRP A 125 -10.09 2.92 -8.61
C TRP A 125 -10.23 3.86 -9.81
N GLU A 126 -9.23 4.68 -10.04
CA GLU A 126 -9.08 5.60 -11.17
C GLU A 126 -7.63 5.70 -11.58
N ILE A 127 -7.37 6.01 -12.83
CA ILE A 127 -6.04 6.31 -13.38
C ILE A 127 -6.11 7.68 -14.08
N HIS A 128 -5.34 8.63 -13.60
CA HIS A 128 -5.20 9.94 -14.19
C HIS A 128 -3.96 9.99 -15.07
N LEU A 129 -4.11 10.41 -16.31
CA LEU A 129 -3.05 10.55 -17.30
C LEU A 129 -2.66 12.01 -17.39
N LEU A 130 -1.55 12.41 -16.77
CA LEU A 130 -1.03 13.78 -16.83
C LEU A 130 -0.11 13.89 -18.05
N LEU A 131 -0.67 14.21 -19.21
CA LEU A 131 0.06 14.14 -20.49
C LEU A 131 1.27 15.09 -20.53
N VAL A 132 1.09 16.33 -20.09
CA VAL A 132 2.16 17.35 -20.08
C VAL A 132 3.31 16.97 -19.14
N HIS A 133 2.99 16.35 -18.00
CA HIS A 133 3.96 15.95 -16.99
C HIS A 133 4.47 14.52 -17.17
N ASN A 134 3.99 13.83 -18.21
CA ASN A 134 4.36 12.45 -18.53
C ASN A 134 4.26 11.51 -17.33
N CYS A 135 3.18 11.64 -16.56
CA CYS A 135 2.97 10.94 -15.31
C CYS A 135 1.60 10.26 -15.26
N LEU A 136 1.58 9.00 -14.78
CA LEU A 136 0.37 8.26 -14.43
C LEU A 136 0.12 8.38 -12.95
N VAL A 137 -1.10 8.74 -12.55
CA VAL A 137 -1.49 8.75 -11.14
C VAL A 137 -2.61 7.74 -10.92
N PHE A 138 -2.31 6.71 -10.15
CA PHE A 138 -3.29 5.72 -9.71
C PHE A 138 -3.93 6.19 -8.41
N ARG A 139 -5.26 6.16 -8.38
CA ARG A 139 -6.09 6.33 -7.19
C ARG A 139 -6.80 5.02 -6.92
N ILE A 140 -6.51 4.39 -5.80
CA ILE A 140 -7.04 3.07 -5.47
C ILE A 140 -7.51 3.08 -4.03
N HIS A 141 -8.76 2.71 -3.80
CA HIS A 141 -9.29 2.61 -2.44
C HIS A 141 -8.61 1.49 -1.67
N HIS A 142 -8.24 1.75 -0.42
CA HIS A 142 -7.48 0.80 0.41
C HIS A 142 -8.25 -0.52 0.68
N ALA A 143 -9.57 -0.53 0.52
CA ALA A 143 -10.39 -1.75 0.61
C ALA A 143 -10.09 -2.79 -0.50
N LEU A 144 -9.50 -2.36 -1.65
CA LEU A 144 -9.12 -3.26 -2.75
C LEU A 144 -7.85 -4.05 -2.44
N GLY A 145 -6.92 -3.48 -1.67
CA GLY A 145 -5.66 -4.12 -1.28
C GLY A 145 -4.75 -3.17 -0.51
N ASP A 146 -3.76 -3.74 0.14
CA ASP A 146 -2.68 -3.01 0.78
C ASP A 146 -1.58 -2.61 -0.21
N GLY A 147 -0.65 -1.75 0.21
CA GLY A 147 0.41 -1.26 -0.65
C GLY A 147 1.28 -2.37 -1.26
N VAL A 148 1.55 -3.44 -0.52
CA VAL A 148 2.36 -4.57 -1.01
C VAL A 148 1.62 -5.36 -2.08
N SER A 149 0.34 -5.66 -1.86
CA SER A 149 -0.52 -6.37 -2.81
C SER A 149 -0.70 -5.55 -4.10
N LEU A 150 -0.95 -4.23 -3.97
CA LEU A 150 -1.10 -3.32 -5.11
C LEU A 150 0.19 -3.19 -5.91
N MET A 151 1.34 -3.07 -5.24
CA MET A 151 2.65 -3.03 -5.90
C MET A 151 2.95 -4.35 -6.61
N SER A 152 2.66 -5.48 -5.99
CA SER A 152 2.84 -6.80 -6.61
C SER A 152 1.96 -6.96 -7.86
N MET A 153 0.72 -6.48 -7.81
CA MET A 153 -0.19 -6.48 -8.95
C MET A 153 0.32 -5.56 -10.08
N LEU A 154 0.79 -4.36 -9.74
CA LEU A 154 1.37 -3.43 -10.71
C LEU A 154 2.58 -4.06 -11.41
N LEU A 155 3.50 -4.65 -10.65
CA LEU A 155 4.66 -5.35 -11.21
C LEU A 155 4.26 -6.53 -12.08
N ALA A 156 3.20 -7.26 -11.73
CA ALA A 156 2.67 -8.35 -12.55
C ALA A 156 2.03 -7.86 -13.88
N CYS A 157 1.64 -6.60 -13.97
CA CYS A 157 1.18 -5.96 -15.21
C CYS A 157 2.35 -5.44 -16.09
N CYS A 158 3.56 -5.35 -15.53
CA CYS A 158 4.75 -4.87 -16.22
C CYS A 158 5.55 -6.03 -16.84
N ARG A 159 6.35 -5.70 -17.86
CA ARG A 159 7.33 -6.62 -18.46
C ARG A 159 8.73 -6.06 -18.28
N ARG A 160 9.69 -6.93 -18.14
CA ARG A 160 11.11 -6.55 -18.06
C ARG A 160 11.60 -6.12 -19.45
N ILE A 161 12.43 -5.07 -19.49
CA ILE A 161 13.01 -4.54 -20.73
C ILE A 161 14.21 -5.38 -21.18
N ASP A 162 14.88 -6.04 -20.23
CA ASP A 162 16.11 -6.83 -20.45
C ASP A 162 15.86 -8.19 -21.15
N GLY A 163 14.63 -8.49 -21.52
CA GLY A 163 14.26 -9.70 -22.27
C GLY A 163 14.33 -11.00 -21.48
N GLU A 164 14.66 -10.96 -20.19
CA GLU A 164 14.56 -12.15 -19.34
C GLU A 164 13.10 -12.58 -19.18
N GLU A 165 12.83 -13.86 -19.41
CA GLU A 165 11.52 -14.46 -19.15
C GLU A 165 11.26 -14.46 -17.64
N GLY A 166 10.50 -13.51 -17.17
CA GLY A 166 10.11 -13.41 -15.77
C GLY A 166 9.38 -12.12 -15.45
N LEU A 167 8.41 -12.20 -14.55
CA LEU A 167 7.76 -11.02 -14.02
C LEU A 167 8.70 -10.29 -13.05
N PRO A 168 8.72 -8.95 -13.06
CA PRO A 168 9.40 -8.19 -12.03
C PRO A 168 8.87 -8.64 -10.65
N ARG A 169 9.77 -8.89 -9.71
CA ARG A 169 9.40 -9.33 -8.35
C ARG A 169 10.00 -8.37 -7.34
N ILE A 170 9.25 -8.12 -6.28
CA ILE A 170 9.80 -7.46 -5.10
C ILE A 170 10.81 -8.43 -4.47
N PRO A 171 12.07 -8.02 -4.19
CA PRO A 171 13.02 -8.87 -3.51
C PRO A 171 12.42 -9.34 -2.18
N SER A 172 12.08 -10.60 -2.07
CA SER A 172 11.70 -11.18 -0.79
C SER A 172 12.98 -11.33 0.04
N PHE A 173 12.93 -10.91 1.30
CA PHE A 173 13.96 -11.28 2.25
C PHE A 173 13.83 -12.80 2.48
N GLU A 174 14.59 -13.58 1.71
CA GLU A 174 14.75 -14.98 2.04
C GLU A 174 15.41 -15.04 3.41
N ASN A 175 14.63 -15.42 4.41
CA ASN A 175 15.20 -15.92 5.64
C ASN A 175 16.08 -17.11 5.23
N LYS A 176 17.40 -16.90 5.23
CA LYS A 176 18.35 -18.01 5.18
C LYS A 176 17.91 -18.99 6.25
N LYS A 177 17.24 -20.06 5.83
CA LYS A 177 17.04 -21.22 6.69
C LYS A 177 18.45 -21.61 7.12
N SER A 178 18.77 -21.35 8.38
CA SER A 178 19.95 -21.92 8.98
C SER A 178 19.81 -23.42 8.80
N ASN A 179 20.66 -24.00 8.00
CA ASN A 179 20.80 -25.46 7.94
C ASN A 179 21.12 -25.88 9.37
N SER A 180 20.10 -26.34 10.07
CA SER A 180 20.29 -27.08 11.29
C SER A 180 20.96 -28.38 10.86
N SER A 181 22.29 -28.42 10.97
CA SER A 181 23.06 -29.64 10.91
C SER A 181 22.40 -30.59 11.92
N SER A 182 21.85 -31.67 11.42
CA SER A 182 21.35 -32.80 12.21
C SER A 182 22.51 -33.34 12.99
N CYS A 183 22.64 -32.92 14.23
CA CYS A 183 23.58 -33.52 15.17
C CYS A 183 23.04 -34.91 15.51
N GLY A 184 23.78 -35.94 15.13
CA GLY A 184 23.47 -37.33 15.40
C GLY A 184 23.22 -37.53 16.90
N CYS A 185 22.02 -37.94 17.26
CA CYS A 185 21.62 -38.28 18.63
C CYS A 185 22.15 -39.66 19.01
N GLY A 186 23.34 -39.64 19.60
CA GLY A 186 23.71 -40.70 20.54
C GLY A 186 22.87 -40.52 21.81
N GLY A 187 22.00 -41.51 22.14
CA GLY A 187 20.98 -41.38 23.16
C GLY A 187 21.50 -41.19 24.57
N SER A 188 21.06 -40.11 25.20
CA SER A 188 20.95 -40.03 26.67
C SER A 188 19.59 -39.39 26.95
N TRP A 189 18.72 -40.08 27.65
CA TRP A 189 17.40 -39.63 28.08
C TRP A 189 17.45 -38.26 28.78
N TRP A 190 18.57 -37.95 29.43
CA TRP A 190 18.84 -36.71 30.10
C TRP A 190 18.93 -35.53 29.12
N LYS A 191 19.51 -35.72 27.92
CA LYS A 191 19.56 -34.70 26.90
C LYS A 191 18.18 -34.41 26.30
N LEU A 192 17.35 -35.42 26.15
CA LEU A 192 15.98 -35.30 25.70
C LEU A 192 15.14 -34.48 26.71
N TYR A 193 15.28 -34.77 28.00
CA TYR A 193 14.61 -34.08 29.08
C TYR A 193 15.02 -32.60 29.12
N LEU A 194 16.30 -32.27 29.03
CA LEU A 194 16.80 -30.90 28.98
C LEU A 194 16.31 -30.17 27.72
N TYR A 195 16.20 -30.86 26.59
CA TYR A 195 15.62 -30.30 25.40
C TYR A 195 14.15 -29.91 25.60
N TYR A 196 13.33 -30.82 26.15
CA TYR A 196 11.92 -30.47 26.43
C TYR A 196 11.77 -29.35 27.47
N LEU A 197 12.59 -29.31 28.47
CA LEU A 197 12.62 -28.21 29.42
C LEU A 197 12.98 -26.88 28.75
N SER A 198 13.95 -26.86 27.85
CA SER A 198 14.33 -25.64 27.13
C SER A 198 13.23 -25.17 26.19
N VAL A 199 12.52 -26.11 25.53
CA VAL A 199 11.35 -25.80 24.67
C VAL A 199 10.21 -25.24 25.52
N LEU A 200 9.88 -25.92 26.63
CA LEU A 200 8.85 -25.45 27.58
C LEU A 200 9.18 -24.05 28.14
N TRP A 201 10.43 -23.83 28.55
CA TRP A 201 10.90 -22.51 28.99
C TRP A 201 10.77 -21.46 27.88
N GLY A 202 11.06 -21.82 26.63
CA GLY A 202 10.84 -20.97 25.46
C GLY A 202 9.38 -20.53 25.30
N PHE A 203 8.44 -21.48 25.45
CA PHE A 203 7.00 -21.18 25.41
C PHE A 203 6.55 -20.30 26.59
N VAL A 204 7.00 -20.57 27.80
CA VAL A 204 6.69 -19.76 28.99
C VAL A 204 7.22 -18.34 28.81
N LYS A 205 8.47 -18.20 28.38
CA LYS A 205 9.08 -16.88 28.10
C LYS A 205 8.33 -16.12 27.02
N MET A 206 7.94 -16.81 25.92
CA MET A 206 7.18 -16.19 24.83
C MET A 206 5.79 -15.75 25.30
N GLY A 207 5.10 -16.58 26.11
CA GLY A 207 3.81 -16.22 26.71
C GLY A 207 3.90 -15.00 27.64
N LEU A 208 4.92 -14.96 28.50
CA LEU A 208 5.15 -13.81 29.38
C LEU A 208 5.45 -12.53 28.60
N LEU A 209 6.32 -12.60 27.58
CA LEU A 209 6.61 -11.45 26.73
C LEU A 209 5.36 -10.97 25.98
N SER A 210 4.57 -11.90 25.44
CA SER A 210 3.30 -11.55 24.77
C SER A 210 2.33 -10.86 25.73
N LEU A 211 2.24 -11.35 26.98
CA LEU A 211 1.41 -10.72 28.00
C LEU A 211 1.88 -9.30 28.33
N VAL A 212 3.20 -9.10 28.49
CA VAL A 212 3.79 -7.78 28.72
C VAL A 212 3.46 -6.83 27.57
N PHE A 213 3.63 -7.27 26.31
CA PHE A 213 3.29 -6.45 25.17
C PHE A 213 1.80 -6.13 25.06
N VAL A 214 0.92 -7.09 25.39
CA VAL A 214 -0.53 -6.84 25.42
C VAL A 214 -0.89 -5.82 26.50
N VAL A 215 -0.33 -5.97 27.70
CA VAL A 215 -0.55 -5.02 28.80
C VAL A 215 -0.01 -3.63 28.43
N GLU A 216 1.19 -3.56 27.86
CA GLU A 216 1.77 -2.29 27.39
C GLU A 216 0.91 -1.65 26.31
N PHE A 217 0.42 -2.43 25.34
CA PHE A 217 -0.48 -1.95 24.28
C PHE A 217 -1.78 -1.39 24.86
N VAL A 218 -2.41 -2.13 25.80
CA VAL A 218 -3.66 -1.71 26.45
C VAL A 218 -3.44 -0.44 27.28
N LEU A 219 -2.37 -0.37 28.05
CA LEU A 219 -2.02 0.81 28.84
C LEU A 219 -1.77 2.03 27.95
N ARG A 220 -1.05 1.85 26.83
CA ARG A 220 -0.84 2.92 25.85
C ARG A 220 -2.14 3.36 25.21
N ALA A 221 -2.99 2.41 24.80
CA ALA A 221 -4.28 2.73 24.16
C ALA A 221 -5.27 3.44 25.09
N LEU A 222 -5.25 3.14 26.40
CA LEU A 222 -6.23 3.68 27.37
C LEU A 222 -5.69 4.90 28.13
N TRP A 223 -4.39 5.01 28.36
CA TRP A 223 -3.85 5.99 29.32
C TRP A 223 -2.82 6.95 28.73
N VAL A 224 -2.04 6.52 27.74
CA VAL A 224 -1.03 7.36 27.14
C VAL A 224 -1.64 8.14 25.98
N ARG A 225 -1.84 9.44 26.17
CA ARG A 225 -2.11 10.34 25.05
C ARG A 225 -0.79 10.62 24.34
N ASP A 226 -0.81 10.49 23.02
CA ASP A 226 0.34 10.89 22.19
C ASP A 226 0.61 12.39 22.43
N ARG A 227 1.88 12.72 22.66
CA ARG A 227 2.26 14.12 22.75
C ARG A 227 2.15 14.75 21.37
N GLU A 228 1.53 15.91 21.32
CA GLU A 228 1.57 16.73 20.11
C GLU A 228 3.01 17.00 19.71
N THR A 229 3.36 16.63 18.52
CA THR A 229 4.67 16.88 17.93
C THR A 229 4.49 17.76 16.69
N VAL A 230 5.57 18.38 16.24
CA VAL A 230 5.54 19.15 14.98
C VAL A 230 5.07 18.30 13.79
N ILE A 231 5.25 16.97 13.88
CA ILE A 231 4.86 16.02 12.82
C ILE A 231 3.39 15.61 12.93
N SER A 232 2.84 15.48 14.16
CA SER A 232 1.46 15.05 14.35
C SER A 232 0.43 16.15 14.05
N GLY A 233 0.85 17.42 14.09
CA GLY A 233 -0.05 18.56 13.93
C GLY A 233 -1.03 18.72 15.10
N GLY A 234 -2.00 19.61 14.94
CA GLY A 234 -3.08 19.87 15.89
C GLY A 234 -4.41 19.24 15.45
N GLU A 235 -5.47 19.49 16.23
CA GLU A 235 -6.83 19.07 15.87
C GLU A 235 -7.28 19.71 14.54
N GLY A 236 -7.96 18.94 13.69
CA GLY A 236 -8.48 19.42 12.41
C GLY A 236 -7.42 19.53 11.30
N VAL A 237 -6.20 19.05 11.54
CA VAL A 237 -5.12 19.08 10.54
C VAL A 237 -5.47 18.34 9.25
N GLU A 238 -6.37 17.36 9.31
CA GLU A 238 -6.90 16.64 8.15
C GLU A 238 -7.71 17.53 7.20
N LEU A 239 -8.21 18.65 7.68
CA LEU A 239 -8.98 19.63 6.88
C LEU A 239 -8.08 20.72 6.28
N TRP A 240 -6.81 20.78 6.67
CA TRP A 240 -5.89 21.80 6.20
C TRP A 240 -5.40 21.52 4.77
N PRO A 241 -5.07 22.58 4.00
CA PRO A 241 -4.40 22.42 2.71
C PRO A 241 -3.12 21.61 2.89
N ARG A 242 -2.92 20.61 2.03
CA ARG A 242 -1.76 19.71 2.11
C ARG A 242 -0.70 20.15 1.11
N LYS A 243 0.56 19.93 1.47
CA LYS A 243 1.69 20.03 0.56
C LYS A 243 2.43 18.71 0.56
N LEU A 244 2.79 18.24 -0.62
CA LEU A 244 3.65 17.09 -0.81
C LEU A 244 5.03 17.59 -1.22
N ALA A 245 6.06 17.09 -0.57
CA ALA A 245 7.45 17.36 -0.92
C ALA A 245 8.19 16.04 -1.18
N THR A 246 8.97 16.02 -2.25
CA THR A 246 9.80 14.87 -2.60
C THR A 246 11.24 15.15 -2.22
N ALA A 247 11.92 14.17 -1.64
CA ALA A 247 13.35 14.22 -1.36
C ALA A 247 14.04 13.00 -1.96
N ARG A 248 15.18 13.22 -2.61
CA ARG A 248 15.98 12.15 -3.22
C ARG A 248 17.20 11.87 -2.35
N PHE A 249 17.37 10.61 -1.97
CA PHE A 249 18.51 10.15 -1.17
C PHE A 249 19.30 9.10 -1.94
N SER A 250 20.64 9.21 -1.88
CA SER A 250 21.51 8.18 -2.42
C SER A 250 21.51 6.95 -1.49
N ILE A 251 21.28 5.76 -2.06
CA ILE A 251 21.42 4.49 -1.32
C ILE A 251 22.84 4.33 -0.76
N GLN A 252 23.85 4.90 -1.44
CA GLN A 252 25.23 4.88 -1.00
C GLN A 252 25.40 5.66 0.31
N ASP A 253 24.79 6.86 0.40
CA ASP A 253 24.83 7.70 1.59
C ASP A 253 24.07 7.05 2.75
N MET A 254 22.94 6.42 2.48
CA MET A 254 22.19 5.62 3.47
C MET A 254 23.04 4.46 4.03
N LYS A 255 23.84 3.78 3.17
CA LYS A 255 24.77 2.74 3.62
C LYS A 255 25.89 3.28 4.51
N VAL A 256 26.38 4.49 4.23
CA VAL A 256 27.39 5.18 5.06
C VAL A 256 26.80 5.51 6.42
N VAL A 257 25.63 6.12 6.47
CA VAL A 257 24.90 6.44 7.71
C VAL A 257 24.63 5.18 8.53
N LYS A 258 24.17 4.10 7.87
CA LYS A 258 23.95 2.80 8.54
C LYS A 258 25.21 2.25 9.19
N LYS A 259 26.38 2.43 8.58
CA LYS A 259 27.66 1.98 9.16
C LYS A 259 28.12 2.86 10.32
N ALA A 260 27.85 4.18 10.25
CA ALA A 260 28.24 5.15 11.24
C ALA A 260 27.39 5.10 12.52
N VAL A 261 26.09 4.76 12.37
CA VAL A 261 25.14 4.73 13.50
C VAL A 261 24.63 3.30 13.71
N PRO A 262 25.16 2.56 14.69
CA PRO A 262 24.64 1.23 15.05
C PRO A 262 23.15 1.35 15.42
N ASN A 263 22.31 0.49 14.86
CA ASN A 263 20.85 0.47 15.02
C ASN A 263 20.03 1.52 14.22
N ALA A 264 20.64 2.38 13.40
CA ALA A 264 19.92 3.33 12.53
C ALA A 264 18.94 2.63 11.55
N VAL A 265 19.14 1.35 11.26
CA VAL A 265 18.29 0.57 10.33
C VAL A 265 16.87 0.37 10.82
N ARG A 266 16.60 0.43 12.11
CA ARG A 266 15.24 0.35 12.64
C ARG A 266 14.39 1.59 12.31
N PHE A 267 15.02 2.74 12.08
CA PHE A 267 14.31 3.99 11.79
C PHE A 267 14.03 4.20 10.29
N CYS A 268 14.89 3.70 9.40
CA CYS A 268 14.70 3.91 7.95
C CYS A 268 13.59 3.05 7.31
N PHE A 269 13.14 1.96 7.94
CA PHE A 269 12.11 1.08 7.38
C PHE A 269 10.70 1.29 7.94
N ILE A 270 10.51 2.20 8.91
CA ILE A 270 9.21 2.44 9.55
C ILE A 270 8.43 3.58 8.86
N TYR A 271 9.06 4.34 7.95
CA TYR A 271 8.46 5.53 7.34
C TYR A 271 8.46 5.54 5.80
N PHE A 272 8.39 4.36 5.16
CA PHE A 272 8.12 4.25 3.73
C PHE A 272 6.94 3.34 3.47
#